data_57fda01690e964a3e47cb54c0cac5cd4
#
_entry.id   57fda01690e964a3e47cb54c0cac5cd4
#
_cell.length_a   1.000
_cell.length_b   1.000
_cell.length_c   1.000
_cell.angle_alpha   90.00
_cell.angle_beta   90.00
_cell.angle_gamma   90.00
#
_symmetry.space_group_name_H-M   'P 1'
#
loop_
_entity.id
_entity.type
_entity.pdbx_description
1 polymer ?
#
loop_
_entity_poly.entity_id
_entity_poly.type
_entity_poly.pdbx_seq_one_letter_code
_entity_poly.pdbx_strand_id
1 'polypeptide(L)'
;KIINVNDNDNNIPISNIIKRKNQILDNKIVISIPNIASYITSFDDKILINYIKMIIKNDGDIHYNDDYIFQIASKNGHLNVVKCLIKYGADIHAQNDLALRWASGSGKLDVVKCLIEHGADIHADNEYALRYASGNGHLEVVECLITHGANVHVLDEYAFRWASENGHLDVVKCLVKYGANVHAMNDHALYWASRNNYPDVVEYLVQLDNNPH
;
A
#
# COMPACT_ATOMS: atom_id res chain seq x y z
N LYS A 1 -6.93 26.67 23.93
CA LYS A 1 -8.20 25.91 24.05
C LYS A 1 -8.03 24.63 23.23
N ILE A 2 -7.97 23.51 23.93
CA ILE A 2 -7.96 22.17 23.30
C ILE A 2 -9.41 21.91 22.86
N ILE A 3 -9.61 21.76 21.57
CA ILE A 3 -10.92 21.35 21.04
C ILE A 3 -10.82 19.84 20.78
N ASN A 4 -11.44 19.04 21.66
CA ASN A 4 -11.70 17.63 21.38
C ASN A 4 -12.82 17.57 20.33
N VAL A 5 -12.50 17.13 19.15
CA VAL A 5 -13.49 16.85 18.09
C VAL A 5 -13.78 15.35 18.15
N ASN A 6 -14.95 14.97 18.64
CA ASN A 6 -15.43 13.59 18.66
C ASN A 6 -15.70 13.08 17.23
N ASP A 7 -15.31 11.82 16.99
CA ASP A 7 -15.20 11.12 15.72
C ASP A 7 -16.53 10.68 15.07
N ASN A 8 -17.54 11.55 14.98
CA ASN A 8 -18.82 11.13 14.37
C ASN A 8 -19.28 11.95 13.15
N ASP A 9 -18.41 12.70 12.49
CA ASP A 9 -18.81 13.54 11.35
C ASP A 9 -18.28 13.03 9.99
N ASN A 10 -18.91 11.98 9.46
CA ASN A 10 -18.72 11.55 8.06
C ASN A 10 -19.33 12.51 7.01
N ASN A 11 -19.78 13.72 7.42
CA ASN A 11 -20.41 14.70 6.53
C ASN A 11 -19.98 16.13 6.87
N ILE A 12 -18.67 16.41 6.78
CA ILE A 12 -18.20 17.79 6.96
C ILE A 12 -18.35 18.53 5.62
N PRO A 13 -19.12 19.61 5.52
CA PRO A 13 -19.21 20.42 4.30
C PRO A 13 -17.85 20.93 3.85
N ILE A 14 -17.61 20.94 2.53
CA ILE A 14 -16.36 21.42 1.91
C ILE A 14 -15.96 22.81 2.42
N SER A 15 -16.93 23.69 2.69
CA SER A 15 -16.71 25.00 3.31
C SER A 15 -16.05 24.95 4.69
N ASN A 16 -16.34 23.92 5.47
CA ASN A 16 -15.72 23.71 6.78
C ASN A 16 -14.31 23.12 6.66
N ILE A 17 -14.06 22.28 5.62
CA ILE A 17 -12.73 21.80 5.28
C ILE A 17 -11.83 22.97 4.88
N ILE A 18 -12.33 23.88 4.04
CA ILE A 18 -11.60 25.09 3.62
C ILE A 18 -11.34 26.02 4.82
N LYS A 19 -12.31 26.17 5.71
CA LYS A 19 -12.17 27.00 6.92
C LYS A 19 -11.13 26.42 7.88
N ARG A 20 -11.12 25.09 8.07
CA ARG A 20 -10.10 24.37 8.85
C ARG A 20 -8.73 24.42 8.16
N LYS A 21 -8.68 24.31 6.81
CA LYS A 21 -7.48 24.51 5.99
C LYS A 21 -6.83 25.88 6.25
N ASN A 22 -7.60 26.95 6.25
CA ASN A 22 -7.11 28.30 6.51
C ASN A 22 -6.67 28.51 7.96
N GLN A 23 -7.32 27.85 8.93
CA GLN A 23 -6.93 27.92 10.34
C GLN A 23 -5.62 27.15 10.62
N ILE A 24 -5.33 26.07 9.90
CA ILE A 24 -4.05 25.35 9.95
C ILE A 24 -2.93 26.22 9.40
N LEU A 25 -3.18 26.94 8.29
CA LEU A 25 -2.21 27.88 7.70
C LEU A 25 -1.89 29.08 8.60
N ASP A 26 -2.85 29.49 9.45
CA ASP A 26 -2.72 30.62 10.37
C ASP A 26 -2.09 30.26 11.73
N ASN A 27 -1.54 29.05 11.92
CA ASN A 27 -0.95 28.56 13.19
C ASN A 27 -1.90 28.61 14.42
N LYS A 28 -3.22 28.59 14.23
CA LYS A 28 -4.21 28.79 15.31
C LYS A 28 -4.83 27.52 15.87
N ILE A 29 -4.53 26.32 15.29
CA ILE A 29 -5.11 25.06 15.75
C ILE A 29 -3.99 24.08 16.07
N VAL A 30 -3.93 23.64 17.31
CA VAL A 30 -3.17 22.43 17.71
C VAL A 30 -4.06 21.23 17.36
N ILE A 31 -3.80 20.62 16.22
CA ILE A 31 -4.47 19.37 15.83
C ILE A 31 -3.61 18.23 16.38
N SER A 32 -4.22 17.30 17.12
CA SER A 32 -3.50 16.11 17.59
C SER A 32 -3.17 15.17 16.42
N ILE A 33 -2.09 14.43 16.52
CA ILE A 33 -1.62 13.45 15.52
C ILE A 33 -2.72 12.49 15.04
N PRO A 34 -3.61 11.96 15.90
CA PRO A 34 -4.74 11.12 15.46
C PRO A 34 -5.62 11.76 14.39
N ASN A 35 -5.74 13.09 14.40
CA ASN A 35 -6.60 13.78 13.45
C ASN A 35 -5.96 13.95 12.06
N ILE A 36 -4.63 13.90 11.95
CA ILE A 36 -3.95 14.06 10.64
C ILE A 36 -4.24 12.87 9.72
N ALA A 37 -4.31 11.66 10.27
CA ALA A 37 -4.58 10.45 9.51
C ALA A 37 -5.95 10.50 8.82
N SER A 38 -6.96 11.11 9.44
CA SER A 38 -8.28 11.29 8.84
C SER A 38 -8.29 12.34 7.70
N TYR A 39 -7.31 13.24 7.69
CA TYR A 39 -7.20 14.31 6.68
C TYR A 39 -6.21 13.99 5.56
N ILE A 40 -5.39 12.94 5.70
CA ILE A 40 -4.37 12.56 4.70
C ILE A 40 -4.99 12.35 3.32
N THR A 41 -6.20 11.81 3.23
CA THR A 41 -6.92 11.60 1.97
C THR A 41 -7.50 12.89 1.36
N SER A 42 -7.58 13.98 2.15
CA SER A 42 -8.31 15.20 1.78
C SER A 42 -7.40 16.39 1.50
N PHE A 43 -6.13 16.34 1.91
CA PHE A 43 -5.18 17.43 1.76
C PHE A 43 -4.10 17.10 0.73
N ASP A 44 -3.61 18.14 0.04
CA ASP A 44 -2.43 18.03 -0.81
C ASP A 44 -1.15 17.86 0.02
N ASP A 45 -0.11 17.29 -0.60
CA ASP A 45 1.18 17.01 0.04
C ASP A 45 1.80 18.25 0.69
N LYS A 46 1.65 19.43 0.08
CA LYS A 46 2.22 20.68 0.60
C LYS A 46 1.66 21.06 1.96
N ILE A 47 0.34 20.89 2.13
CA ILE A 47 -0.35 21.17 3.39
C ILE A 47 0.08 20.17 4.44
N LEU A 48 0.08 18.87 4.08
CA LEU A 48 0.50 17.79 4.98
C LEU A 48 1.96 17.97 5.44
N ILE A 49 2.87 18.31 4.53
CA ILE A 49 4.29 18.56 4.85
C ILE A 49 4.45 19.77 5.78
N ASN A 50 3.73 20.86 5.52
CA ASN A 50 3.80 22.03 6.40
C ASN A 50 3.28 21.71 7.80
N TYR A 51 2.28 20.87 7.88
CA TYR A 51 1.73 20.42 9.15
C TYR A 51 2.69 19.50 9.91
N ILE A 52 3.33 18.54 9.25
CA ILE A 52 4.35 17.67 9.82
C ILE A 52 5.51 18.52 10.37
N LYS A 53 5.99 19.51 9.60
CA LYS A 53 7.04 20.45 10.05
C LYS A 53 6.60 21.25 11.27
N MET A 54 5.34 21.64 11.35
CA MET A 54 4.81 22.33 12.52
C MET A 54 4.78 21.44 13.75
N ILE A 55 4.37 20.17 13.62
CA ILE A 55 4.41 19.17 14.71
C ILE A 55 5.84 19.08 15.23
N ILE A 56 6.81 18.84 14.35
CA ILE A 56 8.24 18.69 14.73
C ILE A 56 8.77 19.94 15.41
N LYS A 57 8.44 21.13 14.88
CA LYS A 57 8.87 22.41 15.46
C LYS A 57 8.36 22.65 16.88
N ASN A 58 7.24 22.04 17.25
CA ASN A 58 6.62 22.16 18.58
C ASN A 58 6.86 20.90 19.44
N ASP A 59 7.95 20.18 19.20
CA ASP A 59 8.33 18.96 19.93
C ASP A 59 7.25 17.86 19.93
N GLY A 60 6.41 17.84 18.89
CA GLY A 60 5.41 16.80 18.72
C GLY A 60 6.04 15.51 18.18
N ASP A 61 5.52 14.38 18.62
CA ASP A 61 6.00 13.07 18.27
C ASP A 61 5.42 12.59 16.93
N ILE A 62 6.24 12.51 15.88
CA ILE A 62 5.85 11.97 14.57
C ILE A 62 5.78 10.44 14.55
N HIS A 63 6.38 9.78 15.56
CA HIS A 63 6.39 8.32 15.72
C HIS A 63 5.15 7.78 16.46
N TYR A 64 4.20 8.67 16.80
CA TYR A 64 2.99 8.28 17.49
C TYR A 64 2.31 7.07 16.82
N ASN A 65 1.97 6.08 17.65
CA ASN A 65 1.29 4.84 17.22
C ASN A 65 2.06 4.12 16.10
N ASP A 66 3.34 3.85 16.35
CA ASP A 66 4.23 3.10 15.44
C ASP A 66 4.30 3.72 14.03
N ASP A 67 4.55 5.04 13.96
CA ASP A 67 4.64 5.77 12.71
C ASP A 67 3.36 5.74 11.84
N TYR A 68 2.20 5.76 12.47
CA TYR A 68 0.91 5.63 11.79
C TYR A 68 0.71 6.63 10.63
N ILE A 69 1.18 7.88 10.78
CA ILE A 69 1.13 8.89 9.70
C ILE A 69 1.91 8.41 8.48
N PHE A 70 3.09 7.82 8.70
CA PHE A 70 3.94 7.30 7.63
C PHE A 70 3.26 6.14 6.89
N GLN A 71 2.63 5.24 7.62
CA GLN A 71 1.90 4.10 7.06
C GLN A 71 0.71 4.57 6.21
N ILE A 72 -0.11 5.51 6.73
CA ILE A 72 -1.27 6.04 6.00
C ILE A 72 -0.85 6.88 4.79
N ALA A 73 0.21 7.69 4.88
CA ALA A 73 0.76 8.41 3.75
C ALA A 73 1.22 7.46 2.64
N SER A 74 1.86 6.36 3.02
CA SER A 74 2.32 5.30 2.11
C SER A 74 1.15 4.62 1.41
N LYS A 75 0.12 4.20 2.16
CA LYS A 75 -1.11 3.60 1.64
C LYS A 75 -1.81 4.48 0.60
N ASN A 76 -1.84 5.80 0.85
CA ASN A 76 -2.55 6.74 -0.03
C ASN A 76 -1.68 7.26 -1.20
N GLY A 77 -0.39 6.94 -1.23
CA GLY A 77 0.50 7.33 -2.33
C GLY A 77 1.06 8.75 -2.22
N HIS A 78 1.08 9.35 -1.04
CA HIS A 78 1.61 10.69 -0.79
C HIS A 78 3.16 10.69 -0.75
N LEU A 79 3.79 10.48 -1.91
CA LEU A 79 5.25 10.29 -2.05
C LEU A 79 6.06 11.41 -1.36
N ASN A 80 5.68 12.67 -1.53
CA ASN A 80 6.43 13.77 -0.94
C ASN A 80 6.30 13.82 0.59
N VAL A 81 5.14 13.39 1.12
CA VAL A 81 4.93 13.25 2.56
C VAL A 81 5.78 12.11 3.11
N VAL A 82 5.78 10.95 2.41
CA VAL A 82 6.63 9.78 2.75
C VAL A 82 8.10 10.20 2.80
N LYS A 83 8.62 10.85 1.77
CA LYS A 83 10.01 11.36 1.73
C LYS A 83 10.29 12.35 2.87
N CYS A 84 9.34 13.21 3.18
CA CYS A 84 9.46 14.14 4.29
C CYS A 84 9.58 13.41 5.63
N LEU A 85 8.70 12.42 5.88
CA LEU A 85 8.71 11.64 7.12
C LEU A 85 9.99 10.83 7.28
N ILE A 86 10.48 10.16 6.22
CA ILE A 86 11.78 9.47 6.21
C ILE A 86 12.91 10.42 6.60
N LYS A 87 12.95 11.62 6.01
CA LYS A 87 13.94 12.65 6.33
C LYS A 87 13.94 13.02 7.82
N TYR A 88 12.80 12.97 8.46
CA TYR A 88 12.65 13.28 9.90
C TYR A 88 12.69 12.04 10.79
N GLY A 89 13.11 10.90 10.26
CA GLY A 89 13.43 9.71 11.04
C GLY A 89 12.28 8.72 11.23
N ALA A 90 11.22 8.76 10.40
CA ALA A 90 10.17 7.75 10.45
C ALA A 90 10.76 6.34 10.34
N ASP A 91 10.30 5.43 11.19
CA ASP A 91 10.73 4.04 11.17
C ASP A 91 10.10 3.29 9.99
N ILE A 92 10.94 2.97 9.00
CA ILE A 92 10.53 2.25 7.79
C ILE A 92 10.04 0.85 8.14
N HIS A 93 10.63 0.24 9.18
CA HIS A 93 10.35 -1.13 9.61
C HIS A 93 9.20 -1.24 10.61
N ALA A 94 8.57 -0.11 10.99
CA ALA A 94 7.46 -0.09 11.93
C ALA A 94 6.37 -1.09 11.53
N GLN A 95 5.92 -1.89 12.51
CA GLN A 95 4.92 -2.95 12.32
C GLN A 95 5.25 -3.91 11.16
N ASN A 96 6.49 -4.33 11.09
CA ASN A 96 6.94 -5.31 10.10
C ASN A 96 6.73 -4.80 8.67
N ASP A 97 7.30 -3.62 8.38
CA ASP A 97 7.24 -2.94 7.08
C ASP A 97 5.81 -2.66 6.58
N LEU A 98 4.90 -2.30 7.49
CA LEU A 98 3.50 -2.09 7.16
C LEU A 98 3.31 -1.01 6.08
N ALA A 99 4.17 0.01 6.06
CA ALA A 99 4.15 1.05 5.03
C ALA A 99 4.33 0.47 3.62
N LEU A 100 5.33 -0.43 3.43
CA LEU A 100 5.56 -1.11 2.15
C LEU A 100 4.39 -2.04 1.79
N ARG A 101 3.92 -2.83 2.76
CA ARG A 101 2.81 -3.75 2.56
C ARG A 101 1.53 -3.03 2.12
N TRP A 102 1.19 -1.91 2.75
CA TRP A 102 0.01 -1.13 2.39
C TRP A 102 0.17 -0.37 1.07
N ALA A 103 1.33 0.22 0.82
CA ALA A 103 1.62 0.88 -0.46
C ALA A 103 1.50 -0.11 -1.62
N SER A 104 2.04 -1.33 -1.46
CA SER A 104 1.99 -2.40 -2.46
C SER A 104 0.56 -2.86 -2.73
N GLY A 105 -0.20 -3.17 -1.68
CA GLY A 105 -1.61 -3.57 -1.81
C GLY A 105 -2.53 -2.48 -2.33
N SER A 106 -2.11 -1.21 -2.29
CA SER A 106 -2.84 -0.07 -2.83
C SER A 106 -2.30 0.42 -4.19
N GLY A 107 -1.34 -0.29 -4.80
CA GLY A 107 -0.80 0.01 -6.12
C GLY A 107 0.02 1.31 -6.20
N LYS A 108 0.66 1.73 -5.10
CA LYS A 108 1.38 3.01 -5.04
C LYS A 108 2.85 2.85 -5.45
N LEU A 109 3.09 2.57 -6.73
CA LEU A 109 4.40 2.21 -7.28
C LEU A 109 5.53 3.17 -6.86
N ASP A 110 5.33 4.48 -6.96
CA ASP A 110 6.38 5.46 -6.64
C ASP A 110 6.75 5.42 -5.15
N VAL A 111 5.77 5.18 -4.28
CA VAL A 111 6.00 5.00 -2.83
C VAL A 111 6.71 3.68 -2.59
N VAL A 112 6.29 2.58 -3.24
CA VAL A 112 6.93 1.26 -3.14
C VAL A 112 8.41 1.37 -3.50
N LYS A 113 8.75 1.97 -4.64
CA LYS A 113 10.13 2.22 -5.06
C LYS A 113 10.91 3.02 -4.01
N CYS A 114 10.33 4.11 -3.54
CA CYS A 114 10.95 4.95 -2.52
C CYS A 114 11.23 4.18 -1.23
N LEU A 115 10.30 3.35 -0.75
CA LEU A 115 10.47 2.56 0.46
C LEU A 115 11.57 1.49 0.29
N ILE A 116 11.60 0.78 -0.84
CA ILE A 116 12.65 -0.20 -1.16
C ILE A 116 14.04 0.47 -1.22
N GLU A 117 14.14 1.64 -1.88
CA GLU A 117 15.39 2.44 -1.95
C GLU A 117 15.90 2.86 -0.56
N HIS A 118 15.01 2.98 0.42
CA HIS A 118 15.36 3.32 1.81
C HIS A 118 15.44 2.10 2.74
N GLY A 119 15.44 0.89 2.18
CA GLY A 119 15.75 -0.34 2.91
C GLY A 119 14.54 -1.09 3.47
N ALA A 120 13.32 -0.79 3.04
CA ALA A 120 12.16 -1.59 3.44
C ALA A 120 12.35 -3.08 3.08
N ASP A 121 11.97 -3.98 4.00
CA ASP A 121 12.06 -5.41 3.80
C ASP A 121 10.91 -5.92 2.91
N ILE A 122 11.27 -6.28 1.67
CA ILE A 122 10.32 -6.84 0.70
C ILE A 122 9.79 -8.21 1.11
N HIS A 123 10.52 -8.94 1.97
CA HIS A 123 10.16 -10.28 2.44
C HIS A 123 9.29 -10.27 3.69
N ALA A 124 9.02 -9.08 4.25
CA ALA A 124 8.24 -8.93 5.47
C ALA A 124 6.90 -9.69 5.39
N ASP A 125 6.57 -10.41 6.48
CA ASP A 125 5.32 -11.15 6.64
C ASP A 125 5.04 -12.15 5.49
N ASN A 126 6.06 -12.94 5.15
CA ASN A 126 5.99 -13.96 4.08
C ASN A 126 5.55 -13.35 2.74
N GLU A 127 6.30 -12.37 2.24
CA GLU A 127 6.02 -11.70 0.96
C GLU A 127 4.64 -11.03 0.91
N TYR A 128 4.19 -10.47 2.02
CA TYR A 128 2.86 -9.85 2.09
C TYR A 128 2.67 -8.77 1.01
N ALA A 129 3.71 -7.96 0.75
CA ALA A 129 3.70 -6.93 -0.29
C ALA A 129 3.38 -7.52 -1.67
N LEU A 130 4.09 -8.61 -2.06
CA LEU A 130 3.86 -9.29 -3.34
C LEU A 130 2.48 -9.94 -3.40
N ARG A 131 2.08 -10.62 -2.34
CA ARG A 131 0.78 -11.31 -2.28
C ARG A 131 -0.39 -10.34 -2.43
N TYR A 132 -0.37 -9.22 -1.71
CA TYR A 132 -1.44 -8.21 -1.77
C TYR A 132 -1.45 -7.43 -3.09
N ALA A 133 -0.29 -7.05 -3.61
CA ALA A 133 -0.20 -6.43 -4.93
C ALA A 133 -0.77 -7.35 -6.03
N SER A 134 -0.46 -8.65 -5.95
CA SER A 134 -0.95 -9.66 -6.90
C SER A 134 -2.45 -9.88 -6.79
N GLY A 135 -2.97 -10.04 -5.56
CA GLY A 135 -4.40 -10.23 -5.32
C GLY A 135 -5.27 -9.03 -5.69
N ASN A 136 -4.69 -7.83 -5.72
CA ASN A 136 -5.36 -6.59 -6.12
C ASN A 136 -5.06 -6.15 -7.56
N GLY A 137 -4.28 -6.93 -8.34
CA GLY A 137 -4.05 -6.68 -9.76
C GLY A 137 -3.06 -5.55 -10.07
N HIS A 138 -2.15 -5.21 -9.17
CA HIS A 138 -1.20 -4.11 -9.34
C HIS A 138 0.07 -4.58 -10.06
N LEU A 139 -0.01 -4.82 -11.37
CA LEU A 139 1.06 -5.41 -12.18
C LEU A 139 2.41 -4.71 -12.01
N GLU A 140 2.47 -3.39 -12.13
CA GLU A 140 3.73 -2.64 -12.05
C GLU A 140 4.39 -2.77 -10.68
N VAL A 141 3.60 -2.88 -9.61
CA VAL A 141 4.10 -3.14 -8.25
C VAL A 141 4.62 -4.57 -8.14
N VAL A 142 3.88 -5.55 -8.68
CA VAL A 142 4.31 -6.96 -8.73
C VAL A 142 5.64 -7.09 -9.45
N GLU A 143 5.80 -6.52 -10.65
CA GLU A 143 7.04 -6.51 -11.39
C GLU A 143 8.18 -5.84 -10.62
N CYS A 144 7.90 -4.69 -9.99
CA CYS A 144 8.87 -3.99 -9.16
C CYS A 144 9.36 -4.87 -8.00
N LEU A 145 8.46 -5.49 -7.25
CA LEU A 145 8.82 -6.35 -6.11
C LEU A 145 9.64 -7.57 -6.55
N ILE A 146 9.24 -8.26 -7.62
CA ILE A 146 9.95 -9.44 -8.14
C ILE A 146 11.35 -9.06 -8.64
N THR A 147 11.49 -7.94 -9.35
CA THR A 147 12.80 -7.46 -9.82
C THR A 147 13.75 -7.07 -8.70
N HIS A 148 13.22 -6.75 -7.50
CA HIS A 148 14.00 -6.52 -6.29
C HIS A 148 14.17 -7.77 -5.42
N GLY A 149 13.74 -8.95 -5.89
CA GLY A 149 14.03 -10.23 -5.26
C GLY A 149 12.87 -10.86 -4.49
N ALA A 150 11.64 -10.36 -4.60
CA ALA A 150 10.50 -11.00 -3.97
C ALA A 150 10.32 -12.44 -4.46
N ASN A 151 10.07 -13.37 -3.52
CA ASN A 151 9.93 -14.79 -3.83
C ASN A 151 8.49 -15.13 -4.25
N VAL A 152 8.31 -15.53 -5.49
CA VAL A 152 7.00 -15.90 -6.06
C VAL A 152 6.41 -17.18 -5.46
N HIS A 153 7.25 -18.06 -4.89
CA HIS A 153 6.87 -19.41 -4.45
C HIS A 153 6.33 -19.50 -3.02
N VAL A 154 6.30 -18.37 -2.29
CA VAL A 154 5.90 -18.37 -0.89
C VAL A 154 4.46 -18.85 -0.70
N LEU A 155 4.25 -19.66 0.35
CA LEU A 155 2.94 -20.19 0.76
C LEU A 155 2.22 -20.93 -0.39
N ASP A 156 2.94 -21.82 -1.05
CA ASP A 156 2.44 -22.63 -2.16
C ASP A 156 1.84 -21.75 -3.27
N GLU A 157 2.63 -20.78 -3.77
CA GLU A 157 2.25 -19.90 -4.87
C GLU A 157 1.07 -18.98 -4.53
N TYR A 158 0.98 -18.50 -3.28
CA TYR A 158 -0.18 -17.73 -2.83
C TYR A 158 -0.46 -16.51 -3.71
N ALA A 159 0.58 -15.77 -4.13
CA ALA A 159 0.44 -14.60 -5.01
C ALA A 159 -0.24 -14.98 -6.35
N PHE A 160 0.22 -16.06 -6.98
CA PHE A 160 -0.33 -16.59 -8.23
C PHE A 160 -1.78 -17.08 -8.08
N ARG A 161 -2.04 -17.85 -7.03
CA ARG A 161 -3.38 -18.37 -6.76
C ARG A 161 -4.38 -17.24 -6.51
N TRP A 162 -3.99 -16.25 -5.71
CA TRP A 162 -4.87 -15.12 -5.38
C TRP A 162 -5.12 -14.19 -6.57
N ALA A 163 -4.10 -13.92 -7.42
CA ALA A 163 -4.28 -13.21 -8.68
C ALA A 163 -5.26 -13.93 -9.62
N SER A 164 -5.15 -15.26 -9.72
CA SER A 164 -6.05 -16.08 -10.53
C SER A 164 -7.48 -16.09 -9.99
N GLU A 165 -7.64 -16.21 -8.67
CA GLU A 165 -8.95 -16.18 -7.98
C GLU A 165 -9.68 -14.85 -8.18
N ASN A 166 -8.94 -13.74 -8.34
CA ASN A 166 -9.50 -12.40 -8.56
C ASN A 166 -9.49 -11.94 -10.04
N GLY A 167 -9.10 -12.82 -10.99
CA GLY A 167 -9.18 -12.54 -12.43
C GLY A 167 -8.12 -11.57 -12.97
N HIS A 168 -6.98 -11.41 -12.30
CA HIS A 168 -5.93 -10.49 -12.73
C HIS A 168 -4.97 -11.15 -13.72
N LEU A 169 -5.43 -11.35 -14.96
CA LEU A 169 -4.71 -12.09 -16.01
C LEU A 169 -3.29 -11.59 -16.25
N ASP A 170 -3.07 -10.27 -16.27
CA ASP A 170 -1.74 -9.71 -16.54
C ASP A 170 -0.75 -10.05 -15.40
N VAL A 171 -1.22 -10.02 -14.16
CA VAL A 171 -0.44 -10.44 -12.99
C VAL A 171 -0.19 -11.96 -13.05
N VAL A 172 -1.20 -12.76 -13.40
CA VAL A 172 -1.05 -14.22 -13.59
C VAL A 172 0.04 -14.52 -14.61
N LYS A 173 0.01 -13.87 -15.78
CA LYS A 173 1.04 -14.01 -16.83
C LYS A 173 2.42 -13.59 -16.33
N CYS A 174 2.51 -12.51 -15.59
CA CYS A 174 3.74 -12.04 -14.99
C CYS A 174 4.32 -13.09 -14.03
N LEU A 175 3.54 -13.60 -13.10
CA LEU A 175 4.00 -14.58 -12.12
C LEU A 175 4.42 -15.90 -12.79
N VAL A 176 3.71 -16.38 -13.81
CA VAL A 176 4.11 -17.54 -14.63
C VAL A 176 5.45 -17.29 -15.33
N LYS A 177 5.64 -16.11 -15.92
CA LYS A 177 6.93 -15.71 -16.53
C LYS A 177 8.09 -15.77 -15.54
N TYR A 178 7.83 -15.49 -14.26
CA TYR A 178 8.83 -15.57 -13.18
C TYR A 178 8.84 -16.93 -12.46
N GLY A 179 8.23 -17.96 -13.04
CA GLY A 179 8.37 -19.36 -12.64
C GLY A 179 7.33 -19.87 -11.65
N ALA A 180 6.22 -19.17 -11.44
CA ALA A 180 5.14 -19.67 -10.59
C ALA A 180 4.67 -21.06 -11.05
N ASN A 181 4.50 -21.99 -10.09
CA ASN A 181 3.98 -23.32 -10.37
C ASN A 181 2.46 -23.26 -10.59
N VAL A 182 2.03 -23.45 -11.84
CA VAL A 182 0.62 -23.36 -12.23
C VAL A 182 -0.25 -24.44 -11.60
N HIS A 183 0.35 -25.58 -11.22
CA HIS A 183 -0.34 -26.73 -10.61
C HIS A 183 -0.33 -26.73 -9.07
N ALA A 184 0.12 -25.64 -8.46
CA ALA A 184 0.16 -25.52 -7.00
C ALA A 184 -1.19 -25.87 -6.37
N MET A 185 -1.17 -26.64 -5.29
CA MET A 185 -2.36 -27.08 -4.54
C MET A 185 -3.44 -27.73 -5.42
N ASN A 186 -3.04 -28.67 -6.30
CA ASN A 186 -3.94 -29.40 -7.20
C ASN A 186 -4.79 -28.46 -8.07
N ASP A 187 -4.12 -27.63 -8.86
CA ASP A 187 -4.73 -26.70 -9.80
C ASP A 187 -5.70 -25.67 -9.16
N HIS A 188 -5.40 -25.27 -7.92
CA HIS A 188 -6.23 -24.35 -7.17
C HIS A 188 -6.53 -23.05 -7.94
N ALA A 189 -5.55 -22.53 -8.69
CA ALA A 189 -5.71 -21.34 -9.51
C ALA A 189 -6.78 -21.51 -10.59
N LEU A 190 -6.72 -22.62 -11.34
CA LEU A 190 -7.69 -22.95 -12.39
C LEU A 190 -9.10 -23.19 -11.81
N TYR A 191 -9.16 -23.90 -10.67
CA TYR A 191 -10.44 -24.17 -10.00
C TYR A 191 -11.16 -22.87 -9.60
N TRP A 192 -10.46 -21.93 -8.92
CA TRP A 192 -11.07 -20.70 -8.46
C TRP A 192 -11.34 -19.69 -9.57
N ALA A 193 -10.45 -19.57 -10.57
CA ALA A 193 -10.72 -18.76 -11.75
C ALA A 193 -12.00 -19.21 -12.49
N SER A 194 -12.18 -20.53 -12.63
CA SER A 194 -13.39 -21.10 -13.23
C SER A 194 -14.63 -20.83 -12.37
N ARG A 195 -14.55 -21.06 -11.06
CA ARG A 195 -15.66 -20.85 -10.13
C ARG A 195 -16.09 -19.39 -10.04
N ASN A 196 -15.16 -18.47 -10.12
CA ASN A 196 -15.39 -17.02 -10.03
C ASN A 196 -15.69 -16.39 -11.41
N ASN A 197 -15.78 -17.21 -12.47
CA ASN A 197 -16.14 -16.80 -13.82
C ASN A 197 -15.14 -15.80 -14.45
N TYR A 198 -13.84 -16.14 -14.42
CA TYR A 198 -12.77 -15.43 -15.11
C TYR A 198 -12.29 -16.24 -16.33
N PRO A 199 -13.02 -16.22 -17.46
CA PRO A 199 -12.76 -17.10 -18.61
C PRO A 199 -11.42 -16.86 -19.28
N ASP A 200 -10.90 -15.65 -19.27
CA ASP A 200 -9.59 -15.28 -19.80
C ASP A 200 -8.42 -15.89 -19.02
N VAL A 201 -8.53 -15.92 -17.70
CA VAL A 201 -7.56 -16.62 -16.83
C VAL A 201 -7.66 -18.13 -17.05
N VAL A 202 -8.88 -18.68 -17.10
CA VAL A 202 -9.11 -20.12 -17.35
C VAL A 202 -8.52 -20.53 -18.69
N GLU A 203 -8.79 -19.78 -19.77
CA GLU A 203 -8.26 -20.07 -21.11
C GLU A 203 -6.72 -20.06 -21.10
N TYR A 204 -6.11 -19.07 -20.46
CA TYR A 204 -4.66 -18.98 -20.36
C TYR A 204 -4.06 -20.18 -19.62
N LEU A 205 -4.62 -20.56 -18.46
CA LEU A 205 -4.11 -21.68 -17.67
C LEU A 205 -4.26 -23.03 -18.41
N VAL A 206 -5.40 -23.26 -19.07
CA VAL A 206 -5.61 -24.48 -19.89
C VAL A 206 -4.67 -24.53 -21.10
N GLN A 207 -4.31 -23.39 -21.70
CA GLN A 207 -3.33 -23.35 -22.79
C GLN A 207 -1.93 -23.75 -22.33
N LEU A 208 -1.53 -23.40 -21.10
CA LEU A 208 -0.25 -23.82 -20.52
C LEU A 208 -0.17 -25.34 -20.31
N ASP A 209 -1.28 -25.97 -19.88
CA ASP A 209 -1.36 -27.44 -19.71
C ASP A 209 -1.17 -28.19 -21.05
N ASN A 210 -1.73 -27.64 -22.14
CA ASN A 210 -1.66 -28.26 -23.46
C ASN A 210 -0.33 -28.02 -24.19
N ASN A 211 0.46 -27.05 -23.77
CA ASN A 211 1.78 -26.71 -24.35
C ASN A 211 2.82 -26.51 -23.24
N PRO A 212 3.23 -27.56 -22.52
CA PRO A 212 4.29 -27.45 -21.52
C PRO A 212 5.61 -27.06 -22.20
N HIS A 213 6.18 -25.95 -21.77
CA HIS A 213 7.48 -25.43 -22.25
C HIS A 213 8.64 -26.23 -21.68
#